data_1b38dea0a29bcb11b58de8c5b66f45e5
#
_entry.id   1b38dea0a29bcb11b58de8c5b66f45e5
#
_cell.length_a   1.000
_cell.length_b   1.000
_cell.length_c   1.000
_cell.angle_alpha   90.00
_cell.angle_beta   90.00
_cell.angle_gamma   90.00
#
_symmetry.space_group_name_H-M   'P 1'
#
loop_
_entity.id
_entity.type
_entity.pdbx_description
1 polymer ?
#
loop_
_entity_poly.entity_id
_entity_poly.type
_entity_poly.pdbx_seq_one_letter_code
_entity_poly.pdbx_strand_id
1 'polypeptide(L)'
;MLKLFGHDVSPYVRRVRVVLAELRIPFERDTHGWQDPAAEFVAASPIQRVPMLDLGPGAPVRHVFESRVITALLYSLPHPRPEGDPPFQDTLLDPSLALLDQNAISVADAAQDSLVNVFLLEGDGVRPEHASYLQRQLSRARGCLDWLEQAYRGKRTLGPGRLAYADVAVLSLLGWIRFRKRLDLAPWPELLALEAAHAERPSMASTRPA
;
A
#
# COMPACT_ATOMS: atom_id res chain seq x y z
N MET A 1 15.67 16.15 6.17
CA MET A 1 15.05 14.87 6.63
C MET A 1 13.81 14.64 5.78
N LEU A 2 13.49 13.39 5.43
CA LEU A 2 12.26 13.07 4.70
C LEU A 2 11.04 13.30 5.58
N LYS A 3 9.95 13.83 5.03
CA LYS A 3 8.68 13.99 5.75
C LYS A 3 7.54 13.34 4.95
N LEU A 4 6.86 12.36 5.55
CA LEU A 4 5.76 11.63 4.95
C LEU A 4 4.42 12.20 5.43
N PHE A 5 3.61 12.68 4.50
CA PHE A 5 2.25 13.16 4.74
C PHE A 5 1.22 12.05 4.52
N GLY A 6 0.32 11.94 5.47
CA GLY A 6 -0.85 11.08 5.38
C GLY A 6 -1.17 10.33 6.67
N HIS A 7 -2.46 10.11 6.87
CA HIS A 7 -3.03 9.49 8.06
C HIS A 7 -2.78 7.98 8.12
N ASP A 8 -2.79 7.41 9.32
CA ASP A 8 -2.42 6.03 9.61
C ASP A 8 -3.36 4.98 8.99
N VAL A 9 -4.61 5.33 8.78
CA VAL A 9 -5.60 4.41 8.20
C VAL A 9 -5.54 4.33 6.67
N SER A 10 -4.70 5.13 6.00
CA SER A 10 -4.53 5.05 4.55
C SER A 10 -3.71 3.81 4.16
N PRO A 11 -4.23 2.94 3.30
CA PRO A 11 -3.48 1.76 2.85
C PRO A 11 -2.27 2.15 1.99
N TYR A 12 -2.36 3.25 1.24
CA TYR A 12 -1.28 3.76 0.41
C TYR A 12 -0.15 4.37 1.25
N VAL A 13 -0.49 5.09 2.34
CA VAL A 13 0.50 5.58 3.32
C VAL A 13 1.16 4.42 4.03
N ARG A 14 0.40 3.38 4.40
CA ARG A 14 0.93 2.17 5.04
C ARG A 14 2.01 1.52 4.21
N ARG A 15 1.82 1.37 2.88
CA ARG A 15 2.85 0.80 1.99
C ARG A 15 4.17 1.52 2.10
N VAL A 16 4.15 2.85 2.06
CA VAL A 16 5.37 3.68 2.16
C VAL A 16 6.01 3.53 3.54
N ARG A 17 5.20 3.52 4.62
CA ARG A 17 5.71 3.31 5.98
C ARG A 17 6.39 1.96 6.14
N VAL A 18 5.81 0.90 5.59
CA VAL A 18 6.42 -0.44 5.61
C VAL A 18 7.76 -0.42 4.89
N VAL A 19 7.83 0.15 3.68
CA VAL A 19 9.07 0.22 2.90
C VAL A 19 10.14 1.05 3.61
N LEU A 20 9.79 2.20 4.17
CA LEU A 20 10.71 3.02 4.97
C LEU A 20 11.28 2.24 6.17
N ALA A 21 10.43 1.47 6.86
CA ALA A 21 10.86 0.63 7.97
C ALA A 21 11.78 -0.52 7.52
N GLU A 22 11.45 -1.20 6.42
CA GLU A 22 12.26 -2.29 5.84
C GLU A 22 13.64 -1.80 5.37
N LEU A 23 13.69 -0.61 4.80
CA LEU A 23 14.92 0.03 4.33
C LEU A 23 15.65 0.78 5.45
N ARG A 24 15.05 0.87 6.65
CA ARG A 24 15.59 1.62 7.81
C ARG A 24 15.89 3.09 7.48
N ILE A 25 15.09 3.69 6.62
CA ILE A 25 15.22 5.10 6.26
C ILE A 25 14.49 5.94 7.30
N PRO A 26 15.18 6.86 8.01
CA PRO A 26 14.54 7.75 8.99
C PRO A 26 13.67 8.80 8.28
N PHE A 27 12.52 9.10 8.88
CA PHE A 27 11.58 10.07 8.35
C PHE A 27 10.72 10.68 9.45
N GLU A 28 10.21 11.88 9.21
CA GLU A 28 9.19 12.54 10.01
C GLU A 28 7.80 12.25 9.45
N ARG A 29 6.79 12.43 10.27
CA ARG A 29 5.40 12.19 9.88
C ARG A 29 4.53 13.41 10.08
N ASP A 30 3.64 13.61 9.10
CA ASP A 30 2.46 14.44 9.25
C ASP A 30 1.24 13.54 9.08
N THR A 31 0.46 13.38 10.15
CA THR A 31 -0.65 12.42 10.21
C THR A 31 -2.02 13.03 10.01
N HIS A 32 -2.10 14.31 9.61
CA HIS A 32 -3.39 14.96 9.33
C HIS A 32 -4.22 14.14 8.34
N GLY A 33 -5.51 14.10 8.61
CA GLY A 33 -6.48 13.38 7.78
C GLY A 33 -6.97 14.23 6.60
N TRP A 34 -7.74 13.60 5.74
CA TRP A 34 -8.38 14.28 4.59
C TRP A 34 -9.43 15.32 4.99
N GLN A 35 -10.01 15.19 6.20
CA GLN A 35 -11.02 16.15 6.73
C GLN A 35 -10.39 17.42 7.28
N ASP A 36 -9.12 17.34 7.70
CA ASP A 36 -8.35 18.46 8.23
C ASP A 36 -6.89 18.33 7.74
N PRO A 37 -6.66 18.53 6.44
CA PRO A 37 -5.33 18.37 5.86
C PRO A 37 -4.40 19.51 6.30
N ALA A 38 -3.12 19.18 6.53
CA ALA A 38 -2.11 20.19 6.82
C ALA A 38 -2.03 21.24 5.69
N ALA A 39 -1.94 22.53 6.05
CA ALA A 39 -1.87 23.63 5.07
C ALA A 39 -0.68 23.46 4.11
N GLU A 40 0.45 22.96 4.61
CA GLU A 40 1.63 22.64 3.79
C GLU A 40 1.32 21.56 2.74
N PHE A 41 0.57 20.51 3.11
CA PHE A 41 0.13 19.46 2.17
C PHE A 41 -0.79 20.03 1.10
N VAL A 42 -1.77 20.84 1.48
CA VAL A 42 -2.74 21.44 0.55
C VAL A 42 -2.02 22.34 -0.47
N ALA A 43 -1.06 23.15 0.00
CA ALA A 43 -0.29 24.03 -0.87
C ALA A 43 0.66 23.29 -1.83
N ALA A 44 1.17 22.13 -1.41
CA ALA A 44 2.18 21.39 -2.16
C ALA A 44 1.59 20.33 -3.11
N SER A 45 0.42 19.75 -2.77
CA SER A 45 -0.14 18.59 -3.48
C SER A 45 -1.24 19.00 -4.49
N PRO A 46 -0.96 19.03 -5.79
CA PRO A 46 -1.99 19.30 -6.79
C PRO A 46 -3.01 18.16 -6.91
N ILE A 47 -2.64 16.94 -6.50
CA ILE A 47 -3.51 15.76 -6.59
C ILE A 47 -4.37 15.56 -5.36
N GLN A 48 -4.11 16.28 -4.25
CA GLN A 48 -4.86 16.22 -2.98
C GLN A 48 -5.07 14.77 -2.47
N ARG A 49 -4.09 13.90 -2.69
CA ARG A 49 -4.09 12.50 -2.27
C ARG A 49 -2.85 12.18 -1.45
N VAL A 50 -3.01 11.36 -0.44
CA VAL A 50 -1.91 10.80 0.34
C VAL A 50 -1.55 9.40 -0.17
N PRO A 51 -0.25 9.02 -0.10
CA PRO A 51 0.88 9.72 0.50
C PRO A 51 1.51 10.82 -0.36
N MET A 52 2.10 11.80 0.29
CA MET A 52 3.08 12.72 -0.28
C MET A 52 4.38 12.61 0.52
N LEU A 53 5.53 12.56 -0.15
CA LEU A 53 6.85 12.59 0.49
C LEU A 53 7.53 13.91 0.17
N ASP A 54 7.90 14.69 1.20
CA ASP A 54 8.77 15.87 1.09
C ASP A 54 10.23 15.42 1.28
N LEU A 55 11.06 15.69 0.28
CA LEU A 55 12.49 15.37 0.29
C LEU A 55 13.32 16.44 0.99
N GLY A 56 12.69 17.53 1.43
CA GLY A 56 13.33 18.66 2.07
C GLY A 56 13.81 19.76 1.12
N PRO A 57 14.20 20.91 1.69
CA PRO A 57 14.69 22.04 0.91
C PRO A 57 16.00 21.67 0.18
N GLY A 58 16.13 22.13 -1.05
CA GLY A 58 17.32 21.88 -1.90
C GLY A 58 17.25 20.61 -2.76
N ALA A 59 16.25 19.75 -2.59
CA ALA A 59 16.02 18.65 -3.52
C ALA A 59 15.56 19.18 -4.91
N PRO A 60 16.06 18.61 -6.02
CA PRO A 60 15.64 19.03 -7.37
C PRO A 60 14.13 18.92 -7.59
N VAL A 61 13.51 17.89 -7.00
CA VAL A 61 12.06 17.71 -6.88
C VAL A 61 11.76 17.61 -5.39
N ARG A 62 11.10 18.61 -4.83
CA ARG A 62 10.84 18.62 -3.39
C ARG A 62 9.77 17.61 -2.96
N HIS A 63 8.66 17.55 -3.70
CA HIS A 63 7.50 16.74 -3.33
C HIS A 63 7.30 15.60 -4.32
N VAL A 64 7.15 14.39 -3.79
CA VAL A 64 6.89 13.18 -4.57
C VAL A 64 5.52 12.63 -4.19
N PHE A 65 4.72 12.29 -5.20
CA PHE A 65 3.35 11.83 -5.04
C PHE A 65 3.22 10.38 -5.49
N GLU A 66 2.15 9.72 -5.01
CA GLU A 66 1.79 8.33 -5.26
C GLU A 66 2.75 7.30 -4.62
N SER A 67 2.14 6.32 -3.95
CA SER A 67 2.90 5.32 -3.19
C SER A 67 3.89 4.53 -4.04
N ARG A 68 3.55 4.24 -5.31
CA ARG A 68 4.46 3.51 -6.23
C ARG A 68 5.69 4.33 -6.58
N VAL A 69 5.50 5.63 -6.89
CA VAL A 69 6.60 6.54 -7.25
C VAL A 69 7.51 6.77 -6.05
N ILE A 70 6.90 7.01 -4.88
CA ILE A 70 7.64 7.19 -3.62
C ILE A 70 8.46 5.92 -3.32
N THR A 71 7.87 4.75 -3.42
CA THR A 71 8.56 3.49 -3.14
C THR A 71 9.72 3.23 -4.10
N ALA A 72 9.52 3.47 -5.40
CA ALA A 72 10.60 3.36 -6.39
C ALA A 72 11.77 4.30 -6.08
N LEU A 73 11.47 5.54 -5.66
CA LEU A 73 12.49 6.47 -5.19
C LEU A 73 13.23 5.93 -3.97
N LEU A 74 12.51 5.44 -2.94
CA LEU A 74 13.12 4.94 -1.70
C LEU A 74 14.10 3.80 -1.97
N TYR A 75 13.81 2.91 -2.91
CA TYR A 75 14.75 1.85 -3.32
C TYR A 75 16.03 2.38 -3.96
N SER A 76 15.98 3.52 -4.63
CA SER A 76 17.13 4.15 -5.27
C SER A 76 18.03 4.92 -4.29
N LEU A 77 17.53 5.23 -3.09
CA LEU A 77 18.31 5.94 -2.09
C LEU A 77 19.33 5.02 -1.41
N PRO A 78 20.50 5.55 -1.01
CA PRO A 78 21.40 4.82 -0.13
C PRO A 78 20.68 4.49 1.19
N HIS A 79 20.69 3.23 1.58
CA HIS A 79 20.11 2.78 2.84
C HIS A 79 20.97 1.70 3.49
N PRO A 80 21.01 1.64 4.84
CA PRO A 80 21.79 0.64 5.56
C PRO A 80 21.21 -0.75 5.27
N ARG A 81 22.07 -1.68 4.86
CA ARG A 81 21.74 -3.11 4.78
C ARG A 81 22.53 -3.83 5.86
N PRO A 82 21.90 -4.25 6.96
CA PRO A 82 22.57 -5.05 7.96
C PRO A 82 22.96 -6.42 7.38
N GLU A 83 24.16 -6.89 7.73
CA GLU A 83 24.53 -8.26 7.46
C GLU A 83 23.55 -9.22 8.15
N GLY A 84 23.04 -10.20 7.42
CA GLY A 84 22.18 -11.27 7.95
C GLY A 84 20.68 -10.99 7.95
N ASP A 85 20.20 -9.78 7.67
CA ASP A 85 18.77 -9.57 7.44
C ASP A 85 18.34 -10.18 6.10
N PRO A 86 17.21 -10.94 6.05
CA PRO A 86 16.64 -11.33 4.78
C PRO A 86 16.29 -10.03 4.04
N PRO A 87 16.95 -9.73 2.91
CA PRO A 87 16.78 -8.45 2.26
C PRO A 87 15.32 -8.32 1.80
N PHE A 88 14.72 -7.18 2.13
CA PHE A 88 13.55 -6.71 1.44
C PHE A 88 13.93 -6.53 -0.04
N GLN A 89 13.23 -7.21 -0.94
CA GLN A 89 13.65 -7.26 -2.33
C GLN A 89 12.99 -6.16 -3.13
N ASP A 90 13.80 -5.37 -3.83
CA ASP A 90 13.33 -4.61 -4.97
C ASP A 90 13.21 -5.56 -6.18
N THR A 91 12.01 -6.05 -6.41
CA THR A 91 11.71 -6.94 -7.53
C THR A 91 11.74 -6.24 -8.88
N LEU A 92 11.77 -4.90 -8.91
CA LEU A 92 11.99 -4.14 -10.14
C LEU A 92 13.37 -4.41 -10.76
N LEU A 93 14.33 -4.92 -9.95
CA LEU A 93 15.68 -5.24 -10.40
C LEU A 93 15.78 -6.65 -10.99
N ASP A 94 14.78 -7.53 -10.85
CA ASP A 94 14.75 -8.85 -11.47
C ASP A 94 13.72 -8.89 -12.61
N PRO A 95 14.17 -8.83 -13.89
CA PRO A 95 13.24 -8.81 -15.02
C PRO A 95 12.34 -10.04 -15.11
N SER A 96 12.75 -11.19 -14.56
CA SER A 96 11.96 -12.44 -14.60
C SER A 96 10.73 -12.37 -13.68
N LEU A 97 10.81 -11.58 -12.60
CA LEU A 97 9.75 -11.38 -11.62
C LEU A 97 9.00 -10.06 -11.84
N ALA A 98 9.61 -9.10 -12.52
CA ALA A 98 9.12 -7.73 -12.62
C ALA A 98 7.69 -7.63 -13.18
N LEU A 99 7.35 -8.42 -14.21
CA LEU A 99 6.00 -8.38 -14.79
C LEU A 99 4.94 -8.95 -13.85
N LEU A 100 5.23 -10.06 -13.16
CA LEU A 100 4.30 -10.64 -12.20
C LEU A 100 4.05 -9.68 -11.03
N ASP A 101 5.11 -9.08 -10.50
CA ASP A 101 5.03 -8.11 -9.42
C ASP A 101 4.26 -6.85 -9.83
N GLN A 102 4.56 -6.29 -11.02
CA GLN A 102 3.84 -5.12 -11.53
C GLN A 102 2.35 -5.44 -11.74
N ASN A 103 2.01 -6.62 -12.21
CA ASN A 103 0.63 -7.07 -12.31
C ASN A 103 -0.03 -7.21 -10.93
N ALA A 104 0.64 -7.83 -9.97
CA ALA A 104 0.12 -7.98 -8.62
C ALA A 104 -0.12 -6.62 -7.94
N ILE A 105 0.81 -5.67 -8.09
CA ILE A 105 0.65 -4.30 -7.60
C ILE A 105 -0.55 -3.64 -8.28
N SER A 106 -0.67 -3.75 -9.61
CA SER A 106 -1.76 -3.13 -10.37
C SER A 106 -3.12 -3.73 -10.00
N VAL A 107 -3.18 -5.04 -9.77
CA VAL A 107 -4.40 -5.73 -9.32
C VAL A 107 -4.77 -5.33 -7.89
N ALA A 108 -3.78 -5.23 -6.98
CA ALA A 108 -4.00 -4.76 -5.62
C ALA A 108 -4.48 -3.29 -5.60
N ASP A 109 -3.89 -2.43 -6.44
CA ASP A 109 -4.31 -1.03 -6.59
C ASP A 109 -5.75 -0.94 -7.12
N ALA A 110 -6.10 -1.71 -8.14
CA ALA A 110 -7.46 -1.72 -8.70
C ALA A 110 -8.50 -2.19 -7.68
N ALA A 111 -8.18 -3.19 -6.85
CA ALA A 111 -9.03 -3.62 -5.75
C ALA A 111 -9.18 -2.51 -4.69
N GLN A 112 -8.04 -1.92 -4.29
CA GLN A 112 -8.01 -0.88 -3.27
C GLN A 112 -8.78 0.37 -3.70
N ASP A 113 -8.54 0.87 -4.92
CA ASP A 113 -9.23 2.04 -5.47
C ASP A 113 -10.75 1.78 -5.56
N SER A 114 -11.14 0.57 -5.99
CA SER A 114 -12.54 0.18 -6.06
C SER A 114 -13.21 0.22 -4.70
N LEU A 115 -12.57 -0.35 -3.67
CA LEU A 115 -13.13 -0.38 -2.32
C LEU A 115 -13.09 0.99 -1.63
N VAL A 116 -12.08 1.82 -1.89
CA VAL A 116 -12.02 3.20 -1.40
C VAL A 116 -13.14 4.03 -2.03
N ASN A 117 -13.40 3.90 -3.34
CA ASN A 117 -14.52 4.59 -4.00
C ASN A 117 -15.87 4.20 -3.37
N VAL A 118 -16.08 2.91 -3.12
CA VAL A 118 -17.31 2.46 -2.42
C VAL A 118 -17.39 3.08 -1.02
N PHE A 119 -16.30 3.03 -0.26
CA PHE A 119 -16.25 3.57 1.11
C PHE A 119 -16.56 5.07 1.16
N LEU A 120 -15.98 5.86 0.27
CA LEU A 120 -16.18 7.31 0.24
C LEU A 120 -17.62 7.67 -0.16
N LEU A 121 -18.14 7.05 -1.22
CA LEU A 121 -19.51 7.32 -1.69
C LEU A 121 -20.57 6.83 -0.71
N GLU A 122 -20.33 5.74 0.03
CA GLU A 122 -21.20 5.34 1.15
C GLU A 122 -21.19 6.39 2.27
N GLY A 123 -20.04 7.04 2.53
CA GLY A 123 -19.95 8.17 3.44
C GLY A 123 -20.81 9.38 3.02
N ASP A 124 -20.95 9.58 1.72
CA ASP A 124 -21.82 10.59 1.12
C ASP A 124 -23.28 10.11 0.96
N GLY A 125 -23.64 8.95 1.52
CA GLY A 125 -24.99 8.40 1.50
C GLY A 125 -25.37 7.63 0.24
N VAL A 126 -24.45 7.42 -0.70
CA VAL A 126 -24.70 6.63 -1.92
C VAL A 126 -24.52 5.16 -1.61
N ARG A 127 -25.59 4.36 -1.75
CA ARG A 127 -25.56 2.92 -1.46
C ARG A 127 -25.29 2.08 -2.70
N PRO A 128 -24.51 0.99 -2.57
CA PRO A 128 -24.24 0.08 -3.70
C PRO A 128 -25.50 -0.46 -4.37
N GLU A 129 -26.56 -0.72 -3.59
CA GLU A 129 -27.84 -1.23 -4.09
C GLU A 129 -28.52 -0.28 -5.08
N HIS A 130 -28.22 1.02 -5.00
CA HIS A 130 -28.83 2.08 -5.81
C HIS A 130 -27.89 2.65 -6.87
N ALA A 131 -26.65 2.15 -6.95
CA ALA A 131 -25.61 2.70 -7.85
C ALA A 131 -24.88 1.58 -8.61
N SER A 132 -25.22 1.40 -9.89
CA SER A 132 -24.55 0.38 -10.75
C SER A 132 -23.03 0.55 -10.82
N TYR A 133 -22.53 1.78 -10.69
CA TYR A 133 -21.11 2.05 -10.60
C TYR A 133 -20.48 1.35 -9.37
N LEU A 134 -21.09 1.49 -8.18
CA LEU A 134 -20.57 0.88 -6.95
C LEU A 134 -20.66 -0.66 -6.99
N GLN A 135 -21.71 -1.20 -7.61
CA GLN A 135 -21.82 -2.65 -7.84
C GLN A 135 -20.66 -3.16 -8.70
N ARG A 136 -20.31 -2.43 -9.78
CA ARG A 136 -19.13 -2.76 -10.61
C ARG A 136 -17.81 -2.64 -9.84
N GLN A 137 -17.68 -1.64 -8.95
CA GLN A 137 -16.49 -1.52 -8.10
C GLN A 137 -16.35 -2.72 -7.15
N LEU A 138 -17.42 -3.15 -6.50
CA LEU A 138 -17.42 -4.34 -5.64
C LEU A 138 -17.09 -5.62 -6.41
N SER A 139 -17.68 -5.79 -7.60
CA SER A 139 -17.39 -6.93 -8.48
C SER A 139 -15.92 -6.93 -8.92
N ARG A 140 -15.39 -5.77 -9.31
CA ARG A 140 -13.96 -5.62 -9.66
C ARG A 140 -13.06 -5.99 -8.49
N ALA A 141 -13.34 -5.48 -7.31
CA ALA A 141 -12.52 -5.77 -6.13
C ALA A 141 -12.47 -7.27 -5.83
N ARG A 142 -13.62 -7.98 -5.91
CA ARG A 142 -13.64 -9.43 -5.74
C ARG A 142 -12.85 -10.17 -6.82
N GLY A 143 -13.03 -9.82 -8.10
CA GLY A 143 -12.26 -10.42 -9.20
C GLY A 143 -10.74 -10.18 -9.06
N CYS A 144 -10.34 -9.02 -8.55
CA CYS A 144 -8.94 -8.76 -8.23
C CYS A 144 -8.43 -9.66 -7.09
N LEU A 145 -9.22 -9.84 -6.03
CA LEU A 145 -8.86 -10.75 -4.92
C LEU A 145 -8.79 -12.20 -5.39
N ASP A 146 -9.70 -12.64 -6.27
CA ASP A 146 -9.67 -13.98 -6.88
C ASP A 146 -8.37 -14.20 -7.67
N TRP A 147 -7.95 -13.19 -8.44
CA TRP A 147 -6.70 -13.26 -9.20
C TRP A 147 -5.48 -13.32 -8.26
N LEU A 148 -5.45 -12.50 -7.21
CA LEU A 148 -4.37 -12.50 -6.21
C LEU A 148 -4.33 -13.84 -5.46
N GLU A 149 -5.48 -14.41 -5.09
CA GLU A 149 -5.57 -15.73 -4.47
C GLU A 149 -4.87 -16.81 -5.32
N GLN A 150 -5.08 -16.80 -6.64
CA GLN A 150 -4.40 -17.73 -7.55
C GLN A 150 -2.90 -17.45 -7.63
N ALA A 151 -2.49 -16.18 -7.68
CA ALA A 151 -1.08 -15.78 -7.77
C ALA A 151 -0.28 -16.21 -6.53
N TYR A 152 -0.93 -16.18 -5.35
CA TYR A 152 -0.31 -16.58 -4.08
C TYR A 152 -0.52 -18.05 -3.70
N ARG A 153 -1.14 -18.85 -4.55
CA ARG A 153 -1.40 -20.27 -4.24
C ARG A 153 -0.14 -21.01 -3.82
N GLY A 154 -0.14 -21.53 -2.59
CA GLY A 154 1.01 -22.22 -1.99
C GLY A 154 2.21 -21.35 -1.66
N LYS A 155 2.08 -20.02 -1.73
CA LYS A 155 3.17 -19.07 -1.50
C LYS A 155 2.92 -18.19 -0.28
N ARG A 156 4.01 -17.69 0.31
CA ARG A 156 3.97 -16.69 1.39
C ARG A 156 4.66 -15.39 1.00
N THR A 157 5.21 -15.34 -0.20
CA THR A 157 5.70 -14.16 -0.93
C THR A 157 5.55 -14.45 -2.42
N LEU A 158 5.35 -13.44 -3.23
CA LEU A 158 5.20 -13.62 -4.68
C LEU A 158 6.52 -14.06 -5.32
N GLY A 159 7.62 -13.47 -4.87
CA GLY A 159 8.99 -13.84 -5.24
C GLY A 159 9.59 -14.95 -4.35
N PRO A 160 10.83 -15.37 -4.60
CA PRO A 160 11.47 -16.50 -3.94
C PRO A 160 11.85 -16.19 -2.46
N GLY A 161 10.90 -16.37 -1.54
CA GLY A 161 11.13 -16.36 -0.10
C GLY A 161 11.43 -15.00 0.54
N ARG A 162 11.22 -13.89 -0.17
CA ARG A 162 11.51 -12.54 0.31
C ARG A 162 10.31 -11.63 0.14
N LEU A 163 9.98 -10.86 1.20
CA LEU A 163 8.95 -9.83 1.10
C LEU A 163 9.35 -8.76 0.08
N ALA A 164 8.47 -8.48 -0.85
CA ALA A 164 8.65 -7.47 -1.88
C ALA A 164 7.54 -6.41 -1.84
N TYR A 165 7.66 -5.34 -2.61
CA TYR A 165 6.66 -4.29 -2.63
C TYR A 165 5.27 -4.79 -3.09
N ALA A 166 5.22 -5.77 -3.99
CA ALA A 166 3.97 -6.41 -4.38
C ALA A 166 3.26 -7.05 -3.18
N ASP A 167 4.00 -7.80 -2.35
CA ASP A 167 3.45 -8.40 -1.13
C ASP A 167 2.96 -7.32 -0.16
N VAL A 168 3.74 -6.24 0.04
CA VAL A 168 3.36 -5.11 0.89
C VAL A 168 2.08 -4.44 0.39
N ALA A 169 1.90 -4.31 -0.93
CA ALA A 169 0.69 -3.75 -1.52
C ALA A 169 -0.54 -4.61 -1.19
N VAL A 170 -0.43 -5.93 -1.36
CA VAL A 170 -1.50 -6.89 -1.04
C VAL A 170 -1.78 -6.90 0.46
N LEU A 171 -0.76 -7.00 1.31
CA LEU A 171 -0.91 -6.98 2.78
C LEU A 171 -1.55 -5.68 3.29
N SER A 172 -1.24 -4.55 2.65
CA SER A 172 -1.86 -3.26 3.00
C SER A 172 -3.34 -3.22 2.60
N LEU A 173 -3.69 -3.79 1.45
CA LEU A 173 -5.08 -3.97 0.99
C LEU A 173 -5.86 -4.84 1.99
N LEU A 174 -5.37 -6.04 2.33
CA LEU A 174 -6.03 -6.96 3.25
C LEU A 174 -6.25 -6.32 4.63
N GLY A 175 -5.21 -5.68 5.19
CA GLY A 175 -5.30 -4.98 6.46
C GLY A 175 -6.34 -3.86 6.45
N TRP A 176 -6.45 -3.12 5.35
CA TRP A 176 -7.46 -2.07 5.20
C TRP A 176 -8.89 -2.65 5.07
N ILE A 177 -9.06 -3.72 4.27
CA ILE A 177 -10.35 -4.43 4.14
C ILE A 177 -10.84 -4.86 5.53
N ARG A 178 -9.97 -5.47 6.32
CA ARG A 178 -10.27 -5.94 7.67
C ARG A 178 -10.61 -4.78 8.61
N PHE A 179 -9.77 -3.74 8.63
CA PHE A 179 -9.96 -2.57 9.48
C PHE A 179 -11.30 -1.87 9.20
N ARG A 180 -11.62 -1.68 7.91
CA ARG A 180 -12.86 -1.02 7.47
C ARG A 180 -14.05 -1.98 7.34
N LYS A 181 -13.86 -3.29 7.62
CA LYS A 181 -14.90 -4.33 7.52
C LYS A 181 -15.59 -4.30 6.15
N ARG A 182 -14.80 -4.20 5.05
CA ARG A 182 -15.34 -3.98 3.71
C ARG A 182 -15.83 -5.25 3.02
N LEU A 183 -15.12 -6.36 3.21
CA LEU A 183 -15.45 -7.67 2.66
C LEU A 183 -15.12 -8.74 3.70
N ASP A 184 -15.86 -9.84 3.67
CA ASP A 184 -15.43 -11.07 4.31
C ASP A 184 -14.28 -11.67 3.49
N LEU A 185 -13.14 -11.94 4.14
CA LEU A 185 -11.94 -12.48 3.51
C LEU A 185 -11.88 -14.01 3.53
N ALA A 186 -12.84 -14.70 4.14
CA ALA A 186 -12.87 -16.16 4.20
C ALA A 186 -12.77 -16.87 2.83
N PRO A 187 -13.31 -16.32 1.72
CA PRO A 187 -13.17 -16.92 0.38
C PRO A 187 -11.73 -16.99 -0.15
N TRP A 188 -10.77 -16.27 0.45
CA TRP A 188 -9.39 -16.18 -0.04
C TRP A 188 -8.37 -16.70 0.99
N PRO A 189 -8.28 -18.03 1.19
CA PRO A 189 -7.44 -18.64 2.22
C PRO A 189 -5.93 -18.46 2.00
N GLU A 190 -5.45 -18.37 0.76
CA GLU A 190 -4.03 -18.13 0.50
C GLU A 190 -3.64 -16.70 0.85
N LEU A 191 -4.53 -15.73 0.60
CA LEU A 191 -4.30 -14.34 1.04
C LEU A 191 -4.34 -14.23 2.57
N LEU A 192 -5.22 -14.97 3.26
CA LEU A 192 -5.20 -15.05 4.72
C LEU A 192 -3.92 -15.69 5.25
N ALA A 193 -3.41 -16.72 4.58
CA ALA A 193 -2.15 -17.35 4.94
C ALA A 193 -0.93 -16.44 4.69
N LEU A 194 -0.94 -15.63 3.62
CA LEU A 194 0.03 -14.57 3.38
C LEU A 194 0.00 -13.55 4.54
N GLU A 195 -1.18 -13.05 4.91
CA GLU A 195 -1.34 -12.09 6.01
C GLU A 195 -0.81 -12.66 7.33
N ALA A 196 -1.18 -13.89 7.67
CA ALA A 196 -0.72 -14.57 8.89
C ALA A 196 0.80 -14.75 8.94
N ALA A 197 1.42 -15.11 7.81
CA ALA A 197 2.87 -15.31 7.73
C ALA A 197 3.68 -14.02 8.00
N HIS A 198 3.09 -12.85 7.76
CA HIS A 198 3.78 -11.56 7.92
C HIS A 198 3.21 -10.69 9.05
N ALA A 199 2.20 -11.15 9.79
CA ALA A 199 1.50 -10.36 10.80
C ALA A 199 2.42 -9.79 11.89
N GLU A 200 3.40 -10.58 12.32
CA GLU A 200 4.33 -10.24 13.41
C GLU A 200 5.65 -9.64 12.90
N ARG A 201 5.80 -9.44 11.58
CA ARG A 201 6.96 -8.74 11.03
C ARG A 201 6.98 -7.31 11.55
N PRO A 202 8.08 -6.79 12.13
CA PRO A 202 8.10 -5.51 12.81
C PRO A 202 7.54 -4.34 11.98
N SER A 203 7.87 -4.28 10.69
CA SER A 203 7.37 -3.27 9.76
C SER A 203 5.85 -3.35 9.56
N MET A 204 5.29 -4.56 9.52
CA MET A 204 3.86 -4.80 9.35
C MET A 204 3.09 -4.56 10.65
N ALA A 205 3.64 -5.01 11.78
CA ALA A 205 3.03 -4.85 13.10
C ALA A 205 2.96 -3.38 13.53
N SER A 206 4.06 -2.62 13.38
CA SER A 206 4.13 -1.20 13.76
C SER A 206 3.33 -0.26 12.85
N THR A 207 2.86 -0.73 11.71
CA THR A 207 2.10 0.08 10.74
C THR A 207 0.64 -0.35 10.61
N ARG A 208 0.13 -1.21 11.49
CA ARG A 208 -1.30 -1.60 11.47
C ARG A 208 -2.19 -0.38 11.50
N PRO A 209 -3.30 -0.37 10.72
CA PRO A 209 -4.32 0.66 10.84
C PRO A 209 -4.92 0.67 12.25
N ALA A 210 -5.04 1.85 12.86
CA ALA A 210 -5.56 2.04 14.21
C ALA A 210 -6.59 3.19 14.24
#